data_b53dc496496442a45119f62e886cce85
#
_entry.id   b53dc496496442a45119f62e886cce85
#
_cell.length_a   1.000
_cell.length_b   1.000
_cell.length_c   1.000
_cell.angle_alpha   90.00
_cell.angle_beta   90.00
_cell.angle_gamma   90.00
#
_symmetry.space_group_name_H-M   'P 1'
#
loop_
_entity.id
_entity.type
_entity.pdbx_description
1 polymer ?
#
loop_
_entity_poly.entity_id
_entity_poly.type
_entity_poly.pdbx_seq_one_letter_code
_entity_poly.pdbx_strand_id
1 'polypeptide(L)'
;MKKFFTLIAAVAMAASMNAQGTYAVQAGDNVNPGDQITSVENITLTYMENAGKAFKTGKAMGNWADADFVAYVSGGSDGKLVSGAEPTGCVYKFETKKAGSLTVGVQLNGNKGFHVLDADFAELTPVSYNLPSAKGGDSQTFEKNDKGENILAEKSNGVVKINVAEGGTYYVFCTGSKLGFYGFKYEVGTSTGISSVKA
;
A
#
# COMPACT_ATOMS: atom_id res chain seq x y z
N MET A 1 -19.56 -23.26 -7.83
CA MET A 1 -20.40 -22.11 -7.49
C MET A 1 -19.50 -21.04 -6.92
N LYS A 2 -19.22 -19.97 -7.68
CA LYS A 2 -18.37 -18.85 -7.25
C LYS A 2 -19.23 -17.96 -6.35
N LYS A 3 -18.90 -17.89 -5.07
CA LYS A 3 -19.56 -16.97 -4.13
C LYS A 3 -18.90 -15.60 -4.26
N PHE A 4 -19.57 -14.68 -4.92
CA PHE A 4 -19.20 -13.26 -4.90
C PHE A 4 -19.58 -12.70 -3.52
N PHE A 5 -18.60 -12.36 -2.71
CA PHE A 5 -18.84 -11.55 -1.52
C PHE A 5 -18.74 -10.09 -1.93
N THR A 6 -19.90 -9.47 -2.13
CA THR A 6 -19.98 -8.02 -2.28
C THR A 6 -20.04 -7.43 -0.87
N LEU A 7 -18.90 -6.96 -0.36
CA LEU A 7 -18.91 -6.17 0.86
C LEU A 7 -19.15 -4.71 0.46
N ILE A 8 -20.40 -4.27 0.60
CA ILE A 8 -20.80 -2.88 0.41
C ILE A 8 -20.64 -2.17 1.76
N ALA A 9 -19.57 -1.43 1.92
CA ALA A 9 -19.53 -0.35 2.89
C ALA A 9 -19.47 0.97 2.13
N ALA A 10 -20.64 1.42 1.65
CA ALA A 10 -20.79 2.72 1.05
C ALA A 10 -21.08 3.73 2.16
N VAL A 11 -20.11 4.55 2.51
CA VAL A 11 -20.38 5.84 3.14
C VAL A 11 -20.27 6.90 2.04
N ALA A 12 -21.42 7.28 1.50
CA ALA A 12 -21.54 8.40 0.59
C ALA A 12 -21.53 9.68 1.44
N MET A 13 -20.46 10.47 1.33
CA MET A 13 -20.51 11.90 1.65
C MET A 13 -20.27 12.69 0.38
N ALA A 14 -21.35 13.28 -0.10
CA ALA A 14 -21.30 14.25 -1.17
C ALA A 14 -20.82 15.60 -0.61
N ALA A 15 -19.66 16.05 -1.04
CA ALA A 15 -19.38 17.47 -1.29
C ALA A 15 -17.96 17.63 -1.87
N SER A 16 -17.90 18.35 -2.99
CA SER A 16 -16.69 18.81 -3.72
C SER A 16 -15.82 17.75 -4.41
N MET A 17 -15.92 17.73 -5.66
CA MET A 17 -15.07 17.42 -6.86
C MET A 17 -13.76 16.60 -6.73
N ASN A 18 -13.47 15.96 -5.61
CA ASN A 18 -12.40 14.96 -5.50
C ASN A 18 -13.06 13.63 -5.09
N ALA A 19 -13.17 12.67 -6.00
CA ALA A 19 -13.61 11.33 -5.64
C ALA A 19 -12.60 10.75 -4.66
N GLN A 20 -12.99 10.64 -3.40
CA GLN A 20 -12.21 10.01 -2.34
C GLN A 20 -12.83 8.66 -2.02
N GLY A 21 -12.01 7.63 -1.98
CA GLY A 21 -12.45 6.30 -1.59
C GLY A 21 -11.47 5.65 -0.62
N THR A 22 -12.02 4.85 0.30
CA THR A 22 -11.24 4.08 1.27
C THR A 22 -11.59 2.60 1.15
N TYR A 23 -10.58 1.77 1.09
CA TYR A 23 -10.69 0.34 1.34
C TYR A 23 -9.88 0.01 2.60
N ALA A 24 -10.51 -0.63 3.57
CA ALA A 24 -9.86 -1.09 4.79
C ALA A 24 -10.09 -2.60 4.96
N VAL A 25 -9.01 -3.32 5.24
CA VAL A 25 -9.05 -4.74 5.58
C VAL A 25 -9.87 -4.93 6.86
N GLN A 26 -10.75 -5.94 6.86
CA GLN A 26 -11.55 -6.30 8.02
C GLN A 26 -11.02 -7.56 8.69
N ALA A 27 -11.29 -7.68 9.98
CA ALA A 27 -10.94 -8.88 10.71
C ALA A 27 -11.73 -10.09 10.15
N GLY A 28 -11.01 -11.13 9.74
CA GLY A 28 -11.60 -12.33 9.15
C GLY A 28 -11.69 -12.30 7.62
N ASP A 29 -11.25 -11.24 6.95
CA ASP A 29 -11.15 -11.24 5.49
C ASP A 29 -10.29 -12.41 5.01
N ASN A 30 -10.79 -13.11 3.99
CA ASN A 30 -10.05 -14.14 3.28
C ASN A 30 -9.54 -13.55 1.96
N VAL A 31 -8.23 -13.44 1.85
CA VAL A 31 -7.57 -12.89 0.67
C VAL A 31 -6.67 -13.97 0.07
N ASN A 32 -6.82 -14.19 -1.23
CA ASN A 32 -6.02 -15.13 -1.99
C ASN A 32 -5.12 -14.40 -2.99
N PRO A 33 -4.03 -15.04 -3.44
CA PRO A 33 -3.24 -14.54 -4.55
C PRO A 33 -4.11 -14.29 -5.78
N GLY A 34 -3.98 -13.11 -6.38
CA GLY A 34 -4.75 -12.69 -7.55
C GLY A 34 -6.11 -12.05 -7.24
N ASP A 35 -6.56 -12.02 -5.98
CA ASP A 35 -7.77 -11.29 -5.62
C ASP A 35 -7.61 -9.80 -5.92
N GLN A 36 -8.70 -9.18 -6.35
CA GLN A 36 -8.73 -7.76 -6.70
C GLN A 36 -9.75 -6.98 -5.87
N ILE A 37 -9.38 -5.78 -5.47
CA ILE A 37 -10.28 -4.78 -4.88
C ILE A 37 -10.55 -3.71 -5.93
N THR A 38 -11.83 -3.60 -6.30
CA THR A 38 -12.34 -2.64 -7.29
C THR A 38 -13.46 -1.76 -6.71
N SER A 39 -13.68 -1.84 -5.40
CA SER A 39 -14.75 -1.10 -4.70
C SER A 39 -14.45 0.40 -4.56
N VAL A 40 -13.19 0.81 -4.73
CA VAL A 40 -12.80 2.22 -4.77
C VAL A 40 -12.72 2.65 -6.22
N GLU A 41 -13.44 3.71 -6.58
CA GLU A 41 -13.52 4.19 -7.95
C GLU A 41 -12.14 4.66 -8.46
N ASN A 42 -11.87 4.41 -9.74
CA ASN A 42 -10.65 4.83 -10.46
C ASN A 42 -9.34 4.18 -9.97
N ILE A 43 -9.39 3.18 -9.12
CA ILE A 43 -8.20 2.42 -8.69
C ILE A 43 -8.55 0.93 -8.54
N THR A 44 -7.61 0.08 -8.90
CA THR A 44 -7.68 -1.37 -8.65
C THR A 44 -6.47 -1.78 -7.84
N LEU A 45 -6.68 -2.51 -6.76
CA LEU A 45 -5.62 -3.22 -6.04
C LEU A 45 -5.65 -4.70 -6.44
N THR A 46 -4.50 -5.27 -6.75
CA THR A 46 -4.30 -6.72 -6.93
C THR A 46 -3.35 -7.23 -5.85
N TYR A 47 -3.76 -8.28 -5.14
CA TYR A 47 -2.91 -8.99 -4.19
C TYR A 47 -2.02 -10.00 -4.92
N MET A 48 -0.72 -9.75 -4.97
CA MET A 48 0.25 -10.63 -5.60
C MET A 48 0.95 -11.50 -4.54
N GLU A 49 1.03 -12.78 -4.78
CA GLU A 49 1.79 -13.71 -3.94
C GLU A 49 2.16 -14.95 -4.76
N ASN A 50 3.44 -15.08 -5.09
CA ASN A 50 3.91 -16.12 -5.99
C ASN A 50 4.12 -17.48 -5.31
N ALA A 51 4.16 -17.52 -3.98
CA ALA A 51 4.30 -18.78 -3.25
C ALA A 51 3.00 -19.60 -3.15
N GLY A 52 1.90 -19.10 -3.75
CA GLY A 52 0.60 -19.77 -3.76
C GLY A 52 -0.05 -19.88 -2.38
N LYS A 53 0.41 -19.11 -1.40
CA LYS A 53 -0.09 -19.12 -0.04
C LYS A 53 -1.13 -18.04 0.16
N ALA A 54 -2.24 -18.38 0.81
CA ALA A 54 -3.24 -17.41 1.19
C ALA A 54 -2.65 -16.32 2.12
N PHE A 55 -3.17 -15.11 1.99
CA PHE A 55 -2.85 -14.02 2.89
C PHE A 55 -3.43 -14.30 4.27
N LYS A 56 -2.68 -13.97 5.31
CA LYS A 56 -3.10 -14.11 6.70
C LYS A 56 -3.61 -12.77 7.22
N THR A 57 -4.78 -12.79 7.86
CA THR A 57 -5.30 -11.63 8.56
C THR A 57 -4.73 -11.52 9.97
N GLY A 58 -4.62 -10.30 10.45
CA GLY A 58 -4.23 -9.97 11.82
C GLY A 58 -4.89 -8.67 12.27
N LYS A 59 -4.89 -8.43 13.57
CA LYS A 59 -5.38 -7.19 14.15
C LYS A 59 -4.26 -6.16 14.24
N ALA A 60 -4.59 -4.89 14.11
CA ALA A 60 -3.67 -3.81 14.45
C ALA A 60 -3.25 -3.93 15.92
N MET A 61 -1.95 -3.80 16.17
CA MET A 61 -1.38 -3.88 17.51
C MET A 61 -0.41 -2.74 17.74
N GLY A 62 -0.39 -2.23 18.96
CA GLY A 62 0.47 -1.13 19.36
C GLY A 62 -0.08 0.23 18.91
N ASN A 63 0.81 1.21 18.86
CA ASN A 63 0.46 2.55 18.43
C ASN A 63 0.14 2.57 16.93
N TRP A 64 -0.91 3.33 16.53
CA TRP A 64 -1.43 3.35 15.18
C TRP A 64 -1.70 4.77 14.70
N ALA A 65 -1.31 5.07 13.46
CA ALA A 65 -1.38 6.42 12.92
C ALA A 65 -2.73 6.80 12.31
N ASP A 66 -3.60 5.82 12.01
CA ASP A 66 -4.86 6.07 11.31
C ASP A 66 -5.97 5.14 11.84
N ALA A 67 -7.04 5.72 12.35
CA ALA A 67 -8.15 5.00 12.98
C ALA A 67 -9.02 4.20 11.99
N ASP A 68 -8.94 4.47 10.69
CA ASP A 68 -9.71 3.75 9.67
C ASP A 68 -9.15 2.34 9.40
N PHE A 69 -7.91 2.07 9.83
CA PHE A 69 -7.20 0.83 9.59
C PHE A 69 -7.06 0.00 10.86
N VAL A 70 -7.88 -1.04 11.03
CA VAL A 70 -7.97 -1.83 12.28
C VAL A 70 -7.48 -3.27 12.14
N ALA A 71 -7.37 -3.78 10.91
CA ALA A 71 -6.89 -5.12 10.62
C ALA A 71 -5.95 -5.09 9.40
N TYR A 72 -5.08 -6.08 9.29
CA TYR A 72 -4.18 -6.20 8.15
C TYR A 72 -4.23 -7.60 7.54
N VAL A 73 -3.77 -7.70 6.31
CA VAL A 73 -3.37 -8.96 5.68
C VAL A 73 -1.88 -8.94 5.39
N SER A 74 -1.27 -10.11 5.39
CA SER A 74 0.11 -10.29 4.93
C SER A 74 0.24 -11.60 4.17
N GLY A 75 0.99 -11.62 3.08
CA GLY A 75 1.21 -12.80 2.27
C GLY A 75 2.06 -13.89 2.94
N GLY A 76 2.31 -14.96 2.24
CA GLY A 76 3.10 -16.10 2.68
C GLY A 76 4.61 -15.84 2.67
N SER A 77 5.10 -14.95 1.80
CA SER A 77 6.51 -14.61 1.58
C SER A 77 6.77 -13.10 1.75
N ASP A 78 8.03 -12.70 1.76
CA ASP A 78 8.44 -11.32 1.51
C ASP A 78 8.35 -10.99 0.01
N GLY A 79 8.30 -9.70 -0.30
CA GLY A 79 8.46 -9.21 -1.67
C GLY A 79 9.92 -9.31 -2.11
N LYS A 80 10.14 -9.35 -3.42
CA LYS A 80 11.47 -9.42 -4.01
C LYS A 80 11.60 -8.43 -5.17
N LEU A 81 12.66 -7.65 -5.12
CA LEU A 81 13.07 -6.85 -6.25
C LEU A 81 13.57 -7.78 -7.37
N VAL A 82 13.11 -7.50 -8.58
CA VAL A 82 13.59 -8.16 -9.81
C VAL A 82 14.11 -7.07 -10.73
N SER A 83 15.37 -7.17 -11.12
CA SER A 83 16.00 -6.13 -11.96
C SER A 83 15.28 -5.98 -13.30
N GLY A 84 14.73 -4.79 -13.55
CA GLY A 84 14.05 -4.44 -14.81
C GLY A 84 12.76 -5.23 -15.08
N ALA A 85 12.12 -5.80 -14.03
CA ALA A 85 10.90 -6.56 -14.18
C ALA A 85 9.99 -6.40 -12.95
N GLU A 86 8.74 -6.85 -13.09
CA GLU A 86 7.74 -6.84 -12.04
C GLU A 86 8.24 -7.56 -10.77
N PRO A 87 8.12 -6.93 -9.59
CA PRO A 87 8.51 -7.57 -8.33
C PRO A 87 7.67 -8.83 -8.08
N THR A 88 8.22 -9.76 -7.31
CA THR A 88 7.58 -11.04 -7.01
C THR A 88 7.38 -11.24 -5.51
N GLY A 89 6.67 -12.30 -5.12
CA GLY A 89 6.32 -12.57 -3.73
C GLY A 89 5.11 -11.77 -3.28
N CYS A 90 5.05 -11.41 -2.00
CA CYS A 90 3.96 -10.61 -1.44
C CYS A 90 4.11 -9.14 -1.85
N VAL A 91 3.36 -8.74 -2.87
CA VAL A 91 3.34 -7.40 -3.45
C VAL A 91 1.89 -6.93 -3.55
N TYR A 92 1.65 -5.67 -3.27
CA TYR A 92 0.36 -4.99 -3.45
C TYR A 92 0.47 -4.10 -4.69
N LYS A 93 -0.18 -4.53 -5.78
CA LYS A 93 -0.16 -3.83 -7.07
C LYS A 93 -1.37 -2.94 -7.19
N PHE A 94 -1.15 -1.67 -7.45
CA PHE A 94 -2.19 -0.67 -7.68
C PHE A 94 -2.17 -0.21 -9.13
N GLU A 95 -3.35 -0.15 -9.76
CA GLU A 95 -3.54 0.37 -11.11
C GLU A 95 -4.57 1.51 -11.05
N THR A 96 -4.19 2.70 -11.49
CA THR A 96 -5.00 3.92 -11.40
C THR A 96 -5.54 4.34 -12.75
N LYS A 97 -6.80 4.80 -12.79
CA LYS A 97 -7.44 5.36 -14.00
C LYS A 97 -7.35 6.88 -14.06
N LYS A 98 -7.09 7.53 -12.93
CA LYS A 98 -6.97 8.98 -12.80
C LYS A 98 -5.73 9.33 -11.97
N ALA A 99 -5.19 10.51 -12.19
CA ALA A 99 -4.13 11.04 -11.34
C ALA A 99 -4.68 11.43 -9.97
N GLY A 100 -3.83 11.34 -8.93
CA GLY A 100 -4.25 11.66 -7.58
C GLY A 100 -3.20 11.36 -6.53
N SER A 101 -3.66 11.07 -5.32
CA SER A 101 -2.82 10.58 -4.24
C SER A 101 -3.33 9.26 -3.68
N LEU A 102 -2.40 8.35 -3.42
CA LEU A 102 -2.63 7.06 -2.81
C LEU A 102 -1.97 7.02 -1.44
N THR A 103 -2.76 6.82 -0.39
CA THR A 103 -2.28 6.60 0.97
C THR A 103 -2.47 5.13 1.32
N VAL A 104 -1.38 4.44 1.63
CA VAL A 104 -1.38 3.01 1.96
C VAL A 104 -1.15 2.81 3.45
N GLY A 105 -2.04 2.05 4.09
CA GLY A 105 -1.89 1.62 5.47
C GLY A 105 -0.95 0.41 5.55
N VAL A 106 0.14 0.54 6.31
CA VAL A 106 1.23 -0.44 6.34
C VAL A 106 1.66 -0.85 7.75
N GLN A 107 2.03 -2.12 7.91
CA GLN A 107 2.87 -2.57 9.01
C GLN A 107 4.24 -2.91 8.46
N LEU A 108 5.25 -2.20 8.93
CA LEU A 108 6.65 -2.36 8.55
C LEU A 108 7.44 -2.94 9.73
N ASN A 109 8.26 -3.95 9.47
CA ASN A 109 9.20 -4.44 10.46
C ASN A 109 10.49 -3.60 10.42
N GLY A 110 11.11 -3.38 11.59
CA GLY A 110 12.39 -2.67 11.67
C GLY A 110 13.51 -3.35 10.88
N ASN A 111 14.40 -2.55 10.31
CA ASN A 111 15.56 -3.00 9.51
C ASN A 111 15.20 -3.88 8.30
N LYS A 112 14.03 -3.64 7.69
CA LYS A 112 13.56 -4.33 6.49
C LYS A 112 13.30 -3.32 5.38
N GLY A 113 13.67 -3.66 4.14
CA GLY A 113 13.49 -2.80 3.00
C GLY A 113 12.01 -2.56 2.70
N PHE A 114 11.63 -1.30 2.53
CA PHE A 114 10.32 -0.88 2.08
C PHE A 114 10.44 -0.25 0.71
N HIS A 115 9.59 -0.67 -0.21
CA HIS A 115 9.63 -0.28 -1.61
C HIS A 115 8.28 0.20 -2.10
N VAL A 116 8.33 1.25 -2.91
CA VAL A 116 7.26 1.66 -3.81
C VAL A 116 7.86 1.84 -5.19
N LEU A 117 7.45 1.03 -6.16
CA LEU A 117 7.91 1.14 -7.55
C LEU A 117 6.79 1.65 -8.45
N ASP A 118 7.17 2.33 -9.53
CA ASP A 118 6.26 2.67 -10.63
C ASP A 118 6.19 1.57 -11.71
N ALA A 119 5.54 1.87 -12.84
CA ALA A 119 5.38 0.96 -13.96
C ALA A 119 6.70 0.59 -14.66
N ASP A 120 7.71 1.43 -14.55
CA ASP A 120 9.06 1.21 -15.09
C ASP A 120 9.98 0.53 -14.06
N PHE A 121 9.41 0.12 -12.92
CA PHE A 121 10.10 -0.48 -11.77
C PHE A 121 11.12 0.44 -11.12
N ALA A 122 10.97 1.75 -11.30
CA ALA A 122 11.78 2.75 -10.62
C ALA A 122 11.25 3.01 -9.21
N GLU A 123 12.18 3.16 -8.25
CA GLU A 123 11.82 3.44 -6.85
C GLU A 123 11.25 4.86 -6.72
N LEU A 124 10.08 4.96 -6.10
CA LEU A 124 9.44 6.23 -5.78
C LEU A 124 9.72 6.66 -4.35
N THR A 125 9.92 7.95 -4.18
CA THR A 125 9.98 8.56 -2.84
C THR A 125 8.57 8.92 -2.39
N PRO A 126 8.10 8.44 -1.21
CA PRO A 126 6.84 8.88 -0.65
C PRO A 126 6.80 10.40 -0.47
N VAL A 127 5.66 11.03 -0.79
CA VAL A 127 5.48 12.49 -0.61
C VAL A 127 5.27 12.86 0.85
N SER A 128 4.70 11.94 1.62
CA SER A 128 4.58 12.05 3.08
C SER A 128 4.35 10.67 3.69
N TYR A 129 4.59 10.56 4.99
CA TYR A 129 4.27 9.37 5.76
C TYR A 129 4.10 9.73 7.23
N ASN A 130 3.34 8.89 7.95
CA ASN A 130 3.28 8.89 9.40
C ASN A 130 3.49 7.46 9.88
N LEU A 131 4.67 7.17 10.40
CA LEU A 131 5.17 5.84 10.73
C LEU A 131 5.66 5.79 12.19
N PRO A 132 4.75 5.98 13.19
CA PRO A 132 5.13 5.92 14.59
C PRO A 132 5.66 4.54 14.95
N SER A 133 6.55 4.45 15.93
CA SER A 133 6.95 3.15 16.46
C SER A 133 5.73 2.42 17.03
N ALA A 134 5.62 1.13 16.79
CA ALA A 134 4.57 0.29 17.37
C ALA A 134 4.59 0.29 18.91
N LYS A 135 5.68 0.73 19.54
CA LYS A 135 5.82 0.92 20.99
C LYS A 135 5.38 2.29 21.48
N GLY A 136 5.09 3.23 20.58
CA GLY A 136 4.74 4.62 20.85
C GLY A 136 5.80 5.60 20.38
N GLY A 137 5.49 6.89 20.39
CA GLY A 137 6.38 7.98 19.98
C GLY A 137 6.02 8.61 18.65
N ASP A 138 6.88 9.50 18.17
CA ASP A 138 6.72 10.25 16.93
C ASP A 138 6.94 9.37 15.69
N SER A 139 6.59 9.91 14.53
CA SER A 139 6.86 9.25 13.26
C SER A 139 8.36 9.07 13.06
N GLN A 140 8.78 7.83 12.76
CA GLN A 140 10.14 7.53 12.37
C GLN A 140 10.42 8.08 10.97
N THR A 141 11.69 8.30 10.67
CA THR A 141 12.17 8.68 9.34
C THR A 141 12.75 7.45 8.64
N PHE A 142 12.55 7.34 7.33
CA PHE A 142 13.24 6.34 6.54
C PHE A 142 14.73 6.65 6.48
N GLU A 143 15.54 5.62 6.71
CA GLU A 143 16.97 5.61 6.51
C GLU A 143 17.33 4.69 5.34
N LYS A 144 18.53 4.80 4.81
CA LYS A 144 19.03 3.89 3.78
C LYS A 144 19.93 2.84 4.40
N ASN A 145 19.66 1.55 4.10
CA ASN A 145 20.57 0.47 4.44
C ASN A 145 21.72 0.36 3.42
N ASP A 146 22.64 -0.60 3.62
CA ASP A 146 23.80 -0.83 2.74
C ASP A 146 23.42 -1.18 1.29
N LYS A 147 22.17 -1.58 1.06
CA LYS A 147 21.63 -1.88 -0.28
C LYS A 147 20.89 -0.69 -0.90
N GLY A 148 20.81 0.45 -0.20
CA GLY A 148 20.07 1.63 -0.64
C GLY A 148 18.56 1.53 -0.44
N GLU A 149 18.05 0.49 0.24
CA GLU A 149 16.63 0.31 0.52
C GLU A 149 16.17 1.24 1.67
N ASN A 150 14.93 1.73 1.61
CA ASN A 150 14.32 2.47 2.71
C ASN A 150 14.01 1.52 3.88
N ILE A 151 14.52 1.81 5.06
CA ILE A 151 14.29 1.04 6.28
C ILE A 151 13.81 1.95 7.41
N LEU A 152 13.11 1.37 8.40
CA LEU A 152 12.85 1.98 9.70
C LEU A 152 13.70 1.31 10.77
N ALA A 153 14.09 2.06 11.80
CA ALA A 153 14.80 1.51 12.94
C ALA A 153 13.96 0.49 13.73
N GLU A 154 12.68 0.80 13.91
CA GLU A 154 11.73 -0.03 14.65
C GLU A 154 10.48 -0.39 13.83
N LYS A 155 9.77 -1.42 14.28
CA LYS A 155 8.46 -1.78 13.73
C LYS A 155 7.51 -0.60 13.83
N SER A 156 6.74 -0.37 12.76
CA SER A 156 5.72 0.68 12.68
C SER A 156 4.38 0.13 12.19
N ASN A 157 3.30 0.75 12.65
CA ASN A 157 1.98 0.69 12.04
C ASN A 157 1.62 2.12 11.64
N GLY A 158 1.52 2.39 10.35
CA GLY A 158 1.31 3.75 9.88
C GLY A 158 0.86 3.84 8.44
N VAL A 159 0.99 5.02 7.88
CA VAL A 159 0.57 5.31 6.52
C VAL A 159 1.70 5.90 5.71
N VAL A 160 1.71 5.56 4.43
CA VAL A 160 2.63 6.11 3.43
C VAL A 160 1.80 6.66 2.28
N LYS A 161 2.07 7.91 1.87
CA LYS A 161 1.36 8.59 0.79
C LYS A 161 2.29 8.80 -0.40
N ILE A 162 1.79 8.49 -1.59
CA ILE A 162 2.45 8.72 -2.87
C ILE A 162 1.53 9.49 -3.81
N ASN A 163 2.10 10.24 -4.76
CA ASN A 163 1.36 10.75 -5.90
C ASN A 163 1.30 9.68 -6.98
N VAL A 164 0.15 9.58 -7.62
CA VAL A 164 -0.09 8.61 -8.69
C VAL A 164 -0.57 9.33 -9.95
N ALA A 165 -0.10 8.84 -11.10
CA ALA A 165 -0.47 9.35 -12.42
C ALA A 165 -1.77 8.70 -12.92
N GLU A 166 -2.39 9.31 -13.92
CA GLU A 166 -3.46 8.68 -14.71
C GLU A 166 -2.89 7.49 -15.49
N GLY A 167 -3.55 6.34 -15.44
CA GLY A 167 -3.09 5.11 -16.08
C GLY A 167 -1.81 4.51 -15.47
N GLY A 168 -1.43 4.93 -14.27
CA GLY A 168 -0.22 4.45 -13.60
C GLY A 168 -0.37 3.07 -12.96
N THR A 169 0.76 2.37 -12.83
CA THR A 169 0.88 1.11 -12.09
C THR A 169 1.93 1.28 -11.00
N TYR A 170 1.63 0.79 -9.80
CA TYR A 170 2.49 0.95 -8.61
C TYR A 170 2.55 -0.35 -7.83
N TYR A 171 3.72 -0.65 -7.28
CA TYR A 171 3.98 -1.85 -6.49
C TYR A 171 4.47 -1.47 -5.11
N VAL A 172 3.78 -1.92 -4.07
CA VAL A 172 4.12 -1.64 -2.66
C VAL A 172 4.45 -2.95 -1.96
N PHE A 173 5.64 -3.07 -1.38
CA PHE A 173 6.08 -4.30 -0.72
C PHE A 173 7.27 -4.08 0.22
N CYS A 174 7.64 -5.13 0.95
CA CYS A 174 8.87 -5.17 1.73
C CYS A 174 9.79 -6.31 1.28
N THR A 175 11.10 -6.07 1.33
CA THR A 175 12.14 -7.10 1.22
C THR A 175 12.62 -7.55 2.60
N GLY A 176 12.97 -8.84 2.73
CA GLY A 176 13.44 -9.43 3.97
C GLY A 176 12.39 -9.60 5.07
N SER A 177 11.16 -9.17 4.83
CA SER A 177 9.97 -9.47 5.64
C SER A 177 8.69 -9.24 4.84
N LYS A 178 7.58 -9.73 5.38
CA LYS A 178 6.26 -9.47 4.82
C LYS A 178 5.83 -8.04 5.16
N LEU A 179 5.20 -7.37 4.20
CA LEU A 179 4.45 -6.15 4.46
C LEU A 179 3.07 -6.53 5.01
N GLY A 180 2.68 -6.00 6.18
CA GLY A 180 1.30 -6.00 6.61
C GLY A 180 0.55 -4.86 5.92
N PHE A 181 -0.53 -5.19 5.24
CA PHE A 181 -1.34 -4.22 4.49
C PHE A 181 -2.69 -4.04 5.19
N TYR A 182 -3.00 -2.81 5.56
CA TYR A 182 -4.25 -2.46 6.27
C TYR A 182 -5.36 -1.96 5.35
N GLY A 183 -5.01 -1.56 4.14
CA GLY A 183 -5.91 -0.93 3.19
C GLY A 183 -5.30 0.30 2.56
N PHE A 184 -6.12 1.07 1.87
CA PHE A 184 -5.67 2.30 1.22
C PHE A 184 -6.78 3.35 1.16
N LYS A 185 -6.37 4.61 1.05
CA LYS A 185 -7.21 5.76 0.69
C LYS A 185 -6.73 6.30 -0.65
N TYR A 186 -7.66 6.59 -1.54
CA TYR A 186 -7.36 7.16 -2.84
C TYR A 186 -8.16 8.43 -3.06
N GLU A 187 -7.47 9.50 -3.42
CA GLU A 187 -8.04 10.81 -3.70
C GLU A 187 -7.67 11.21 -5.12
N VAL A 188 -8.68 11.36 -5.99
CA VAL A 188 -8.46 11.91 -7.33
C VAL A 188 -8.09 13.38 -7.19
N GLY A 189 -6.90 13.74 -7.66
CA GLY A 189 -6.43 15.12 -7.66
C GLY A 189 -6.84 15.86 -8.91
N THR A 190 -7.00 17.18 -8.79
CA THR A 190 -6.90 18.05 -9.97
C THR A 190 -5.46 17.99 -10.46
N SER A 191 -5.25 17.55 -11.69
CA SER A 191 -3.93 17.49 -12.33
C SER A 191 -3.26 18.87 -12.29
N THR A 192 -2.48 19.12 -11.25
CA THR A 192 -1.44 20.14 -11.36
C THR A 192 -0.28 19.47 -12.08
N GLY A 193 -0.19 19.72 -13.39
CA GLY A 193 0.83 19.15 -14.24
C GLY A 193 2.23 19.38 -13.65
N ILE A 194 2.84 18.30 -13.18
CA ILE A 194 4.28 18.27 -13.01
C ILE A 194 4.82 17.91 -14.39
N SER A 195 5.09 18.94 -15.18
CA SER A 195 5.93 18.80 -16.35
C SER A 195 7.28 18.24 -15.87
N SER A 196 7.61 17.03 -16.28
CA SER A 196 8.97 16.53 -16.15
C SER A 196 9.88 17.45 -16.94
N VAL A 197 10.66 18.26 -16.26
CA VAL A 197 11.79 18.97 -16.88
C VAL A 197 12.82 17.89 -17.21
N LYS A 198 12.84 17.47 -18.48
CA LYS A 198 14.00 16.76 -19.02
C LYS A 198 15.16 17.78 -19.04
N ALA A 199 16.17 17.53 -18.22
CA ALA A 199 17.49 18.11 -18.39
C ALA A 199 18.27 17.31 -19.43
#